data_63ab4c8fac488675b0b5e4b01fbbd27f
#
_entry.id   63ab4c8fac488675b0b5e4b01fbbd27f
#
_cell.length_a   1.000
_cell.length_b   1.000
_cell.length_c   1.000
_cell.angle_alpha   90.00
_cell.angle_beta   90.00
_cell.angle_gamma   90.00
#
_symmetry.space_group_name_H-M   'P 1'
#
loop_
_entity.id
_entity.type
_entity.pdbx_description
1 polymer ?
#
loop_
_entity_poly.entity_id
_entity_poly.type
_entity_poly.pdbx_seq_one_letter_code
_entity_poly.pdbx_strand_id
1 'polypeptide(L)'
;MESELEFESQAEARSLKWEDRKLRELVTLAWPITVSTLSYSIMTLVDTLLVGHLGPAPLAGVGMGGTAAFAVLCFSFGMIRGVKTLVSQAVGAGRQDLVQAYRSAALQAAVVLGAATVAAGQLLAPLMLHLSATHEAGEATRTYFWIRNLAAPMALVGVALRETRYGEGDARSPMAATIVGNLVNIGLATLFVFVLHWGVAGAASATVIAQTIESGVLWWLGRVNGWRAAGATRQHLGELWRIGLPTALQFMLEVGSFVLLAALISSLSETQMAAHQIALQVCQFSFLPAFAVSEAASVLAGQAVGARRQELVLPVAHLCLRVAGTYTLVCSLVFVFCGRLIAAGFTSDPTLATTAVHLLYVAAVFQTFDGANIAARCILRGVGDVRFAAVVGVVT
;
A
#
# COMPACT_ATOMS: atom_id res chain seq x y z
N MET A 1 -38.13 9.65 -17.91
CA MET A 1 -37.89 8.45 -17.06
C MET A 1 -37.86 7.17 -17.88
N GLU A 2 -38.88 6.84 -18.75
CA GLU A 2 -38.77 5.72 -19.66
C GLU A 2 -37.71 5.92 -20.76
N SER A 3 -37.56 7.13 -21.31
CA SER A 3 -36.54 7.45 -22.30
C SER A 3 -35.10 7.44 -21.74
N GLU A 4 -34.91 7.72 -20.49
CA GLU A 4 -33.60 7.60 -19.81
C GLU A 4 -33.26 6.13 -19.51
N LEU A 5 -34.25 5.31 -19.16
CA LEU A 5 -34.08 3.87 -18.96
C LEU A 5 -33.82 3.12 -20.27
N GLU A 6 -34.41 3.56 -21.38
CA GLU A 6 -34.12 3.02 -22.71
C GLU A 6 -32.74 3.47 -23.23
N PHE A 7 -32.30 4.69 -22.93
CA PHE A 7 -30.95 5.15 -23.29
C PHE A 7 -29.83 4.42 -22.47
N GLU A 8 -30.10 4.06 -21.22
CA GLU A 8 -29.22 3.21 -20.44
C GLU A 8 -29.19 1.75 -20.90
N SER A 9 -30.29 1.24 -21.53
CA SER A 9 -30.40 -0.13 -22.00
C SER A 9 -29.63 -0.40 -23.32
N GLN A 10 -29.34 0.63 -24.14
CA GLN A 10 -28.73 0.49 -25.46
C GLN A 10 -27.25 0.79 -25.56
N ALA A 11 -26.56 1.08 -24.45
CA ALA A 11 -25.11 1.23 -24.49
C ALA A 11 -24.46 -0.15 -24.75
N GLU A 12 -24.01 -0.37 -25.97
CA GLU A 12 -23.31 -1.59 -26.41
C GLU A 12 -22.11 -1.90 -25.51
N ALA A 13 -21.92 -3.19 -25.21
CA ALA A 13 -20.75 -3.68 -24.48
C ALA A 13 -19.47 -3.30 -25.25
N ARG A 14 -18.56 -2.59 -24.59
CA ARG A 14 -17.36 -2.08 -25.22
C ARG A 14 -16.26 -3.16 -25.24
N SER A 15 -15.62 -3.36 -26.38
CA SER A 15 -14.47 -4.24 -26.49
C SER A 15 -13.26 -3.69 -25.71
N LEU A 16 -12.60 -4.55 -24.96
CA LEU A 16 -11.41 -4.20 -24.18
C LEU A 16 -10.15 -4.67 -24.92
N LYS A 17 -9.15 -3.80 -25.01
CA LYS A 17 -7.88 -4.09 -25.73
C LYS A 17 -7.15 -5.34 -25.21
N TRP A 18 -7.39 -5.73 -23.96
CA TRP A 18 -6.71 -6.83 -23.29
C TRP A 18 -7.53 -8.15 -23.28
N GLU A 19 -8.75 -8.13 -23.79
CA GLU A 19 -9.70 -9.24 -23.73
C GLU A 19 -9.11 -10.57 -24.23
N ASP A 20 -8.34 -10.54 -25.32
CA ASP A 20 -7.68 -11.74 -25.88
C ASP A 20 -6.32 -12.06 -25.25
N ARG A 21 -5.78 -11.14 -24.43
CA ARG A 21 -4.41 -11.23 -23.89
C ARG A 21 -4.36 -11.00 -22.37
N LYS A 22 -5.37 -11.52 -21.65
CA LYS A 22 -5.58 -11.32 -20.22
C LYS A 22 -4.33 -11.56 -19.37
N LEU A 23 -3.61 -12.67 -19.60
CA LEU A 23 -2.38 -13.00 -18.86
C LEU A 23 -1.27 -11.97 -19.10
N ARG A 24 -1.07 -11.60 -20.36
CA ARG A 24 -0.03 -10.60 -20.72
C ARG A 24 -0.32 -9.27 -20.05
N GLU A 25 -1.57 -8.82 -20.06
CA GLU A 25 -1.95 -7.56 -19.45
C GLU A 25 -1.85 -7.60 -17.94
N LEU A 26 -2.32 -8.69 -17.32
CA LEU A 26 -2.17 -8.91 -15.88
C LEU A 26 -0.69 -8.80 -15.45
N VAL A 27 0.21 -9.49 -16.15
CA VAL A 27 1.64 -9.44 -15.85
C VAL A 27 2.23 -8.06 -16.15
N THR A 28 1.82 -7.41 -17.25
CA THR A 28 2.29 -6.07 -17.64
C THR A 28 1.94 -5.01 -16.59
N LEU A 29 0.83 -5.16 -15.91
CA LEU A 29 0.45 -4.29 -14.78
C LEU A 29 1.10 -4.74 -13.48
N ALA A 30 1.16 -6.03 -13.20
CA ALA A 30 1.64 -6.55 -11.92
C ALA A 30 3.14 -6.32 -11.69
N TRP A 31 4.02 -6.52 -12.70
CA TRP A 31 5.46 -6.41 -12.49
C TRP A 31 5.93 -4.99 -12.09
N PRO A 32 5.40 -3.87 -12.66
CA PRO A 32 5.79 -2.55 -12.19
C PRO A 32 5.26 -2.24 -10.77
N ILE A 33 4.06 -2.75 -10.42
CA ILE A 33 3.52 -2.64 -9.07
C ILE A 33 4.42 -3.40 -8.09
N THR A 34 4.86 -4.61 -8.45
CA THR A 34 5.82 -5.41 -7.65
C THR A 34 7.11 -4.64 -7.42
N VAL A 35 7.71 -4.08 -8.48
CA VAL A 35 8.94 -3.30 -8.36
C VAL A 35 8.75 -2.08 -7.48
N SER A 36 7.62 -1.37 -7.59
CA SER A 36 7.32 -0.20 -6.75
C SER A 36 7.22 -0.60 -5.27
N THR A 37 6.48 -1.67 -4.95
CA THR A 37 6.29 -2.12 -3.57
C THR A 37 7.57 -2.67 -2.95
N LEU A 38 8.35 -3.45 -3.69
CA LEU A 38 9.66 -3.93 -3.24
C LEU A 38 10.65 -2.79 -3.05
N SER A 39 10.68 -1.83 -3.98
CA SER A 39 11.55 -0.65 -3.88
C SER A 39 11.24 0.18 -2.64
N TYR A 40 9.96 0.34 -2.29
CA TYR A 40 9.55 1.01 -1.05
C TYR A 40 10.04 0.25 0.21
N SER A 41 9.94 -1.08 0.21
CA SER A 41 10.45 -1.91 1.32
C SER A 41 11.96 -1.83 1.46
N ILE A 42 12.69 -1.79 0.34
CA ILE A 42 14.15 -1.60 0.33
C ILE A 42 14.50 -0.20 0.88
N MET A 43 13.77 0.84 0.50
CA MET A 43 13.95 2.20 1.01
C MET A 43 13.81 2.22 2.54
N THR A 44 12.76 1.61 3.09
CA THR A 44 12.56 1.53 4.54
C THR A 44 13.71 0.79 5.24
N LEU A 45 14.22 -0.27 4.63
CA LEU A 45 15.38 -1.00 5.15
C LEU A 45 16.65 -0.11 5.16
N VAL A 46 16.90 0.63 4.07
CA VAL A 46 18.04 1.55 3.99
C VAL A 46 17.93 2.66 5.03
N ASP A 47 16.76 3.28 5.18
CA ASP A 47 16.51 4.29 6.22
C ASP A 47 16.80 3.74 7.63
N THR A 48 16.35 2.51 7.91
CA THR A 48 16.61 1.82 9.18
C THR A 48 18.11 1.57 9.40
N LEU A 49 18.83 1.15 8.37
CA LEU A 49 20.29 0.94 8.43
C LEU A 49 21.04 2.26 8.67
N LEU A 50 20.68 3.33 7.96
CA LEU A 50 21.33 4.64 8.13
C LEU A 50 21.12 5.18 9.54
N VAL A 51 19.90 5.10 10.08
CA VAL A 51 19.59 5.54 11.43
C VAL A 51 20.20 4.62 12.49
N GLY A 52 20.34 3.32 12.21
CA GLY A 52 20.99 2.36 13.10
C GLY A 52 22.43 2.74 13.48
N HIS A 53 23.15 3.45 12.61
CA HIS A 53 24.48 3.97 12.92
C HIS A 53 24.49 5.12 13.93
N LEU A 54 23.34 5.75 14.20
CA LEU A 54 23.21 6.80 15.23
C LEU A 54 23.06 6.23 16.65
N GLY A 55 22.78 4.94 16.78
CA GLY A 55 22.62 4.26 18.06
C GLY A 55 21.23 3.68 18.31
N PRO A 56 21.04 2.98 19.42
CA PRO A 56 19.80 2.25 19.70
C PRO A 56 18.59 3.16 19.98
N ALA A 57 18.75 4.29 20.64
CA ALA A 57 17.65 5.19 20.97
C ALA A 57 17.08 5.88 19.72
N PRO A 58 17.87 6.47 18.80
CA PRO A 58 17.40 6.94 17.48
C PRO A 58 16.71 5.87 16.65
N LEU A 59 17.27 4.65 16.62
CA LEU A 59 16.69 3.53 15.86
C LEU A 59 15.31 3.13 16.40
N ALA A 60 15.17 3.00 17.72
CA ALA A 60 13.88 2.74 18.36
C ALA A 60 12.88 3.88 18.08
N GLY A 61 13.36 5.13 18.11
CA GLY A 61 12.56 6.32 17.83
C GLY A 61 12.00 6.35 16.41
N VAL A 62 12.80 6.04 15.41
CA VAL A 62 12.36 5.96 14.00
C VAL A 62 11.37 4.81 13.79
N GLY A 63 11.63 3.65 14.38
CA GLY A 63 10.74 2.50 14.30
C GLY A 63 9.34 2.81 14.87
N MET A 64 9.31 3.31 16.10
CA MET A 64 8.05 3.64 16.78
C MET A 64 7.36 4.85 16.13
N GLY A 65 8.10 5.92 15.81
CA GLY A 65 7.57 7.11 15.19
C GLY A 65 7.02 6.85 13.78
N GLY A 66 7.67 5.98 13.01
CA GLY A 66 7.21 5.54 11.70
C GLY A 66 5.91 4.73 11.77
N THR A 67 5.84 3.78 12.69
CA THR A 67 4.64 2.97 12.94
C THR A 67 3.46 3.85 13.39
N ALA A 68 3.70 4.77 14.32
CA ALA A 68 2.67 5.70 14.79
C ALA A 68 2.19 6.64 13.67
N ALA A 69 3.10 7.19 12.86
CA ALA A 69 2.74 8.04 11.71
C ALA A 69 1.89 7.28 10.69
N PHE A 70 2.23 6.02 10.41
CA PHE A 70 1.44 5.18 9.52
C PHE A 70 0.07 4.84 10.11
N ALA A 71 -0.02 4.54 11.42
CA ALA A 71 -1.29 4.24 12.09
C ALA A 71 -2.27 5.40 12.01
N VAL A 72 -1.80 6.65 12.17
CA VAL A 72 -2.66 7.85 12.00
C VAL A 72 -3.05 8.09 10.55
N LEU A 73 -2.16 7.74 9.60
CA LEU A 73 -2.38 7.90 8.17
C LEU A 73 -3.28 6.80 7.56
N CYS A 74 -3.32 5.61 8.15
CA CYS A 74 -3.86 4.39 7.51
C CYS A 74 -5.33 4.51 7.10
N PHE A 75 -6.17 5.20 7.89
CA PHE A 75 -7.56 5.47 7.52
C PHE A 75 -7.65 6.32 6.24
N SER A 76 -6.94 7.44 6.21
CA SER A 76 -6.92 8.36 5.06
C SER A 76 -6.32 7.68 3.82
N PHE A 77 -5.29 6.87 4.01
CA PHE A 77 -4.68 6.06 2.97
C PHE A 77 -5.68 5.06 2.36
N GLY A 78 -6.38 4.27 3.19
CA GLY A 78 -7.41 3.33 2.74
C GLY A 78 -8.56 4.01 2.02
N MET A 79 -8.95 5.21 2.49
CA MET A 79 -10.00 6.04 1.90
C MET A 79 -9.68 6.44 0.45
N ILE A 80 -8.47 6.95 0.20
CA ILE A 80 -8.03 7.41 -1.12
C ILE A 80 -7.86 6.25 -2.11
N ARG A 81 -7.54 5.04 -1.65
CA ARG A 81 -7.43 3.87 -2.53
C ARG A 81 -8.71 3.54 -3.29
N GLY A 82 -9.88 3.98 -2.81
CA GLY A 82 -11.15 3.83 -3.51
C GLY A 82 -11.18 4.46 -4.91
N VAL A 83 -10.32 5.47 -5.17
CA VAL A 83 -10.27 6.13 -6.48
C VAL A 83 -9.86 5.18 -7.61
N LYS A 84 -9.00 4.19 -7.34
CA LYS A 84 -8.59 3.19 -8.34
C LYS A 84 -9.79 2.45 -8.94
N THR A 85 -10.73 2.02 -8.11
CA THR A 85 -11.96 1.34 -8.55
C THR A 85 -12.79 2.25 -9.45
N LEU A 86 -13.05 3.49 -9.03
CA LEU A 86 -13.84 4.46 -9.80
C LEU A 86 -13.19 4.78 -11.14
N VAL A 87 -11.88 5.01 -11.13
CA VAL A 87 -11.13 5.31 -12.35
C VAL A 87 -11.07 4.12 -13.29
N SER A 88 -10.82 2.89 -12.79
CA SER A 88 -10.79 1.70 -13.66
C SER A 88 -12.14 1.44 -14.31
N GLN A 89 -13.25 1.63 -13.60
CA GLN A 89 -14.59 1.53 -14.17
C GLN A 89 -14.87 2.64 -15.19
N ALA A 90 -14.46 3.88 -14.92
CA ALA A 90 -14.59 4.99 -15.86
C ALA A 90 -13.78 4.76 -17.14
N VAL A 91 -12.56 4.20 -17.03
CA VAL A 91 -11.74 3.80 -18.19
C VAL A 91 -12.43 2.72 -19.01
N GLY A 92 -12.95 1.68 -18.37
CA GLY A 92 -13.71 0.63 -19.01
C GLY A 92 -14.92 1.16 -19.78
N ALA A 93 -15.67 2.08 -19.17
CA ALA A 93 -16.79 2.77 -19.78
C ALA A 93 -16.38 3.77 -20.91
N GLY A 94 -15.08 4.07 -21.05
CA GLY A 94 -14.57 5.04 -22.01
C GLY A 94 -14.86 6.49 -21.66
N ARG A 95 -15.23 6.77 -20.41
CA ARG A 95 -15.61 8.08 -19.89
C ARG A 95 -14.39 8.82 -19.32
N GLN A 96 -13.60 9.43 -20.19
CA GLN A 96 -12.41 10.21 -19.81
C GLN A 96 -12.75 11.43 -18.97
N ASP A 97 -13.94 11.99 -19.11
CA ASP A 97 -14.50 13.05 -18.26
C ASP A 97 -14.59 12.61 -16.80
N LEU A 98 -15.12 11.40 -16.55
CA LEU A 98 -15.21 10.82 -15.20
C LEU A 98 -13.83 10.48 -14.62
N VAL A 99 -12.90 9.97 -15.42
CA VAL A 99 -11.52 9.72 -14.97
C VAL A 99 -10.90 11.01 -14.40
N GLN A 100 -11.04 12.12 -15.12
CA GLN A 100 -10.52 13.42 -14.67
C GLN A 100 -11.27 13.96 -13.45
N ALA A 101 -12.60 13.78 -13.40
CA ALA A 101 -13.42 14.19 -12.27
C ALA A 101 -13.08 13.41 -10.98
N TYR A 102 -12.96 12.08 -11.05
CA TYR A 102 -12.58 11.24 -9.89
C TYR A 102 -11.15 11.52 -9.42
N ARG A 103 -10.20 11.74 -10.34
CA ARG A 103 -8.85 12.20 -9.96
C ARG A 103 -8.90 13.50 -9.18
N SER A 104 -9.66 14.50 -9.68
CA SER A 104 -9.80 15.80 -9.00
C SER A 104 -10.48 15.64 -7.63
N ALA A 105 -11.50 14.79 -7.51
CA ALA A 105 -12.14 14.46 -6.24
C ALA A 105 -11.16 13.79 -5.26
N ALA A 106 -10.34 12.86 -5.73
CA ALA A 106 -9.33 12.20 -4.90
C ALA A 106 -8.25 13.18 -4.42
N LEU A 107 -7.82 14.11 -5.26
CA LEU A 107 -6.85 15.15 -4.87
C LEU A 107 -7.43 16.11 -3.81
N GLN A 108 -8.70 16.53 -3.96
CA GLN A 108 -9.38 17.35 -2.96
C GLN A 108 -9.53 16.57 -1.64
N ALA A 109 -9.97 15.31 -1.70
CA ALA A 109 -10.09 14.46 -0.53
C ALA A 109 -8.72 14.24 0.14
N ALA A 110 -7.64 14.04 -0.64
CA ALA A 110 -6.29 13.87 -0.13
C ALA A 110 -5.81 15.08 0.68
N VAL A 111 -6.07 16.29 0.20
CA VAL A 111 -5.72 17.52 0.93
C VAL A 111 -6.52 17.65 2.23
N VAL A 112 -7.85 17.45 2.17
CA VAL A 112 -8.72 17.57 3.35
C VAL A 112 -8.41 16.50 4.39
N LEU A 113 -8.31 15.23 3.97
CA LEU A 113 -7.96 14.11 4.86
C LEU A 113 -6.53 14.25 5.39
N GLY A 114 -5.62 14.76 4.57
CA GLY A 114 -4.25 15.05 4.98
C GLY A 114 -4.19 16.11 6.06
N ALA A 115 -4.93 17.19 5.91
CA ALA A 115 -5.03 18.23 6.94
C ALA A 115 -5.64 17.68 8.24
N ALA A 116 -6.70 16.86 8.15
CA ALA A 116 -7.27 16.18 9.30
C ALA A 116 -6.28 15.21 9.97
N THR A 117 -5.49 14.46 9.18
CA THR A 117 -4.42 13.58 9.66
C THR A 117 -3.33 14.38 10.39
N VAL A 118 -2.92 15.54 9.84
CA VAL A 118 -1.98 16.45 10.53
C VAL A 118 -2.55 16.89 11.87
N ALA A 119 -3.79 17.40 11.90
CA ALA A 119 -4.41 17.84 13.15
C ALA A 119 -4.47 16.73 14.20
N ALA A 120 -4.94 15.53 13.82
CA ALA A 120 -5.00 14.38 14.72
C ALA A 120 -3.60 13.98 15.23
N GLY A 121 -2.61 13.90 14.35
CA GLY A 121 -1.26 13.52 14.72
C GLY A 121 -0.56 14.56 15.60
N GLN A 122 -0.79 15.88 15.37
CA GLN A 122 -0.25 16.92 16.24
C GLN A 122 -0.80 16.82 17.66
N LEU A 123 -2.08 16.45 17.82
CA LEU A 123 -2.68 16.20 19.13
C LEU A 123 -2.08 14.97 19.82
N LEU A 124 -1.65 13.96 19.04
CA LEU A 124 -1.05 12.73 19.57
C LEU A 124 0.47 12.83 19.79
N ALA A 125 1.14 13.81 19.18
CA ALA A 125 2.59 13.94 19.25
C ALA A 125 3.18 14.00 20.69
N PRO A 126 2.55 14.70 21.67
CA PRO A 126 3.04 14.67 23.05
C PRO A 126 3.01 13.28 23.69
N LEU A 127 2.05 12.41 23.29
CA LEU A 127 1.92 11.05 23.82
C LEU A 127 3.14 10.19 23.48
N MET A 128 3.82 10.47 22.37
CA MET A 128 4.98 9.73 21.90
C MET A 128 6.15 9.74 22.92
N LEU A 129 6.25 10.79 23.74
CA LEU A 129 7.26 10.87 24.80
C LEU A 129 7.03 9.81 25.89
N HIS A 130 5.78 9.44 26.15
CA HIS A 130 5.42 8.53 27.24
C HIS A 130 5.35 7.06 26.80
N LEU A 131 5.33 6.80 25.49
CA LEU A 131 5.25 5.45 24.94
C LEU A 131 6.61 4.77 24.75
N SER A 132 7.71 5.51 24.89
CA SER A 132 9.07 4.99 24.69
C SER A 132 9.73 4.58 26.02
N ALA A 133 10.61 3.57 25.96
CA ALA A 133 11.28 3.03 27.15
C ALA A 133 12.26 4.03 27.79
N THR A 134 12.84 4.94 27.02
CA THR A 134 13.77 5.98 27.49
C THR A 134 13.36 7.35 27.01
N HIS A 135 13.73 8.39 27.73
CA HIS A 135 13.42 9.78 27.34
C HIS A 135 14.04 10.15 25.97
N GLU A 136 15.26 9.71 25.71
CA GLU A 136 15.98 9.94 24.46
C GLU A 136 15.24 9.28 23.25
N ALA A 137 14.82 8.02 23.40
CA ALA A 137 14.02 7.35 22.39
C ALA A 137 12.65 8.03 22.20
N GLY A 138 12.05 8.56 23.27
CA GLY A 138 10.81 9.32 23.25
C GLY A 138 10.92 10.61 22.45
N GLU A 139 11.97 11.37 22.63
CA GLU A 139 12.24 12.58 21.86
C GLU A 139 12.50 12.27 20.38
N ALA A 140 13.27 11.20 20.09
CA ALA A 140 13.49 10.74 18.72
C ALA A 140 12.17 10.31 18.06
N THR A 141 11.32 9.54 18.77
CA THR A 141 9.99 9.13 18.31
C THR A 141 9.12 10.33 17.99
N ARG A 142 9.02 11.28 18.92
CA ARG A 142 8.23 12.50 18.75
C ARG A 142 8.70 13.33 17.57
N THR A 143 10.01 13.54 17.43
CA THR A 143 10.61 14.31 16.33
C THR A 143 10.32 13.68 14.99
N TYR A 144 10.56 12.38 14.85
CA TYR A 144 10.29 11.64 13.63
C TYR A 144 8.80 11.66 13.27
N PHE A 145 7.94 11.34 14.23
CA PHE A 145 6.49 11.34 14.08
C PHE A 145 5.96 12.71 13.65
N TRP A 146 6.41 13.79 14.30
CA TRP A 146 5.98 15.15 14.03
C TRP A 146 6.28 15.57 12.58
N ILE A 147 7.53 15.35 12.12
CA ILE A 147 7.96 15.70 10.77
C ILE A 147 7.19 14.87 9.74
N ARG A 148 7.07 13.56 9.96
CA ARG A 148 6.35 12.65 9.06
C ARG A 148 4.87 12.97 8.98
N ASN A 149 4.25 13.33 10.08
CA ASN A 149 2.83 13.67 10.13
C ASN A 149 2.53 14.99 9.39
N LEU A 150 3.39 16.00 9.47
CA LEU A 150 3.23 17.25 8.72
C LEU A 150 3.19 17.02 7.20
N ALA A 151 3.83 15.97 6.71
CA ALA A 151 3.83 15.62 5.30
C ALA A 151 2.58 14.84 4.84
N ALA A 152 1.65 14.50 5.74
CA ALA A 152 0.49 13.68 5.42
C ALA A 152 -0.34 14.19 4.21
N PRO A 153 -0.61 15.49 4.03
CA PRO A 153 -1.33 15.97 2.85
C PRO A 153 -0.60 15.63 1.55
N MET A 154 0.72 15.82 1.51
CA MET A 154 1.51 15.55 0.31
C MET A 154 1.65 14.05 0.04
N ALA A 155 1.80 13.26 1.09
CA ALA A 155 1.81 11.80 0.99
C ALA A 155 0.49 11.27 0.40
N LEU A 156 -0.67 11.78 0.87
CA LEU A 156 -1.98 11.39 0.35
C LEU A 156 -2.22 11.87 -1.08
N VAL A 157 -1.71 13.04 -1.47
CA VAL A 157 -1.71 13.50 -2.86
C VAL A 157 -0.93 12.51 -3.73
N GLY A 158 0.25 12.06 -3.29
CA GLY A 158 1.01 11.03 -3.99
C GLY A 158 0.23 9.72 -4.13
N VAL A 159 -0.46 9.29 -3.09
CA VAL A 159 -1.36 8.11 -3.14
C VAL A 159 -2.48 8.31 -4.15
N ALA A 160 -3.16 9.47 -4.15
CA ALA A 160 -4.24 9.77 -5.08
C ALA A 160 -3.77 9.72 -6.55
N LEU A 161 -2.61 10.30 -6.84
CA LEU A 161 -2.01 10.28 -8.16
C LEU A 161 -1.63 8.85 -8.60
N ARG A 162 -1.01 8.07 -7.72
CA ARG A 162 -0.60 6.69 -7.98
C ARG A 162 -1.80 5.77 -8.22
N GLU A 163 -2.80 5.82 -7.34
CA GLU A 163 -4.00 4.99 -7.48
C GLU A 163 -4.82 5.36 -8.72
N THR A 164 -4.85 6.64 -9.10
CA THR A 164 -5.44 7.08 -10.38
C THR A 164 -4.72 6.44 -11.56
N ARG A 165 -3.38 6.47 -11.59
CA ARG A 165 -2.57 5.85 -12.64
C ARG A 165 -2.81 4.35 -12.74
N TYR A 166 -2.85 3.66 -11.60
CA TYR A 166 -3.18 2.24 -11.59
C TYR A 166 -4.57 1.98 -12.21
N GLY A 167 -5.58 2.78 -11.84
CA GLY A 167 -6.92 2.70 -12.42
C GLY A 167 -6.94 2.96 -13.93
N GLU A 168 -6.11 3.86 -14.43
CA GLU A 168 -5.91 4.13 -15.86
C GLU A 168 -5.22 2.95 -16.60
N GLY A 169 -4.68 1.96 -15.88
CA GLY A 169 -3.88 0.86 -16.43
C GLY A 169 -2.41 1.22 -16.65
N ASP A 170 -1.95 2.33 -16.08
CA ASP A 170 -0.56 2.77 -16.14
C ASP A 170 0.14 2.49 -14.80
N ALA A 171 0.82 1.35 -14.71
CA ALA A 171 1.64 1.00 -13.55
C ALA A 171 3.12 1.42 -13.72
N ARG A 172 3.55 1.79 -14.93
CA ARG A 172 4.94 2.15 -15.21
C ARG A 172 5.29 3.55 -14.71
N SER A 173 4.37 4.51 -14.85
CA SER A 173 4.59 5.87 -14.35
C SER A 173 4.76 5.91 -12.82
N PRO A 174 3.91 5.24 -12.00
CA PRO A 174 4.15 5.10 -10.57
C PRO A 174 5.48 4.41 -10.24
N MET A 175 5.84 3.33 -10.95
CA MET A 175 7.12 2.65 -10.74
C MET A 175 8.31 3.60 -10.97
N ALA A 176 8.32 4.34 -12.07
CA ALA A 176 9.40 5.29 -12.37
C ALA A 176 9.48 6.39 -11.29
N ALA A 177 8.34 6.94 -10.87
CA ALA A 177 8.28 7.96 -9.83
C ALA A 177 8.79 7.43 -8.47
N THR A 178 8.41 6.21 -8.10
CA THR A 178 8.86 5.57 -6.84
C THR A 178 10.37 5.30 -6.87
N ILE A 179 10.93 4.83 -8.00
CA ILE A 179 12.39 4.63 -8.13
C ILE A 179 13.12 5.97 -7.97
N VAL A 180 12.65 7.03 -8.62
CA VAL A 180 13.26 8.38 -8.47
C VAL A 180 13.14 8.84 -7.03
N GLY A 181 11.97 8.71 -6.40
CA GLY A 181 11.76 9.06 -5.00
C GLY A 181 12.71 8.32 -4.05
N ASN A 182 12.90 7.01 -4.24
CA ASN A 182 13.78 6.21 -3.40
C ASN A 182 15.26 6.58 -3.58
N LEU A 183 15.72 6.83 -4.81
CA LEU A 183 17.09 7.30 -5.05
C LEU A 183 17.34 8.66 -4.39
N VAL A 184 16.39 9.57 -4.49
CA VAL A 184 16.45 10.89 -3.81
C VAL A 184 16.44 10.70 -2.29
N ASN A 185 15.59 9.83 -1.76
CA ASN A 185 15.56 9.53 -0.32
C ASN A 185 16.93 9.05 0.18
N ILE A 186 17.53 8.04 -0.45
CA ILE A 186 18.83 7.49 -0.06
C ILE A 186 19.91 8.59 -0.07
N GLY A 187 19.95 9.40 -1.13
CA GLY A 187 20.91 10.50 -1.24
C GLY A 187 20.72 11.57 -0.17
N LEU A 188 19.47 12.02 0.05
CA LEU A 188 19.17 13.04 1.04
C LEU A 188 19.29 12.51 2.48
N ALA A 189 18.90 11.28 2.75
CA ALA A 189 19.05 10.67 4.07
C ALA A 189 20.54 10.56 4.45
N THR A 190 21.38 10.10 3.52
CA THR A 190 22.82 10.05 3.71
C THR A 190 23.40 11.46 3.96
N LEU A 191 23.01 12.46 3.17
CA LEU A 191 23.45 13.84 3.32
C LEU A 191 23.01 14.43 4.67
N PHE A 192 21.75 14.29 5.03
CA PHE A 192 21.20 14.93 6.24
C PHE A 192 21.66 14.25 7.52
N VAL A 193 21.79 12.92 7.52
CA VAL A 193 22.20 12.15 8.69
C VAL A 193 23.70 12.27 8.93
N PHE A 194 24.54 12.05 7.90
CA PHE A 194 25.98 11.92 8.07
C PHE A 194 26.78 13.20 7.80
N VAL A 195 26.32 14.05 6.86
CA VAL A 195 27.07 15.27 6.52
C VAL A 195 26.55 16.48 7.30
N LEU A 196 25.23 16.65 7.38
CA LEU A 196 24.62 17.76 8.11
C LEU A 196 24.37 17.43 9.60
N HIS A 197 24.52 16.17 10.01
CA HIS A 197 24.33 15.71 11.38
C HIS A 197 22.95 16.04 11.99
N TRP A 198 21.89 16.03 11.14
CA TRP A 198 20.52 16.28 11.60
C TRP A 198 19.88 15.06 12.30
N GLY A 199 20.58 13.92 12.36
CA GLY A 199 20.13 12.72 13.04
C GLY A 199 18.75 12.25 12.54
N VAL A 200 17.87 11.95 13.50
CA VAL A 200 16.49 11.46 13.22
C VAL A 200 15.67 12.46 12.42
N ALA A 201 15.80 13.76 12.69
CA ALA A 201 15.11 14.80 11.93
C ALA A 201 15.55 14.82 10.46
N GLY A 202 16.83 14.53 10.21
CA GLY A 202 17.39 14.41 8.85
C GLY A 202 16.76 13.27 8.08
N ALA A 203 16.66 12.08 8.68
CA ALA A 203 16.04 10.91 8.06
C ALA A 203 14.54 11.18 7.74
N ALA A 204 13.80 11.73 8.70
CA ALA A 204 12.40 12.07 8.49
C ALA A 204 12.21 13.09 7.36
N SER A 205 13.03 14.16 7.34
CA SER A 205 12.97 15.22 6.32
C SER A 205 13.33 14.70 4.93
N ALA A 206 14.34 13.82 4.82
CA ALA A 206 14.71 13.17 3.57
C ALA A 206 13.54 12.40 2.95
N THR A 207 12.83 11.62 3.78
CA THR A 207 11.65 10.86 3.33
C THR A 207 10.52 11.78 2.88
N VAL A 208 10.26 12.88 3.60
CA VAL A 208 9.23 13.87 3.22
C VAL A 208 9.54 14.51 1.88
N ILE A 209 10.78 14.95 1.67
CA ILE A 209 11.23 15.56 0.41
C ILE A 209 11.13 14.55 -0.73
N ALA A 210 11.59 13.32 -0.51
CA ALA A 210 11.53 12.25 -1.51
C ALA A 210 10.10 11.93 -1.95
N GLN A 211 9.16 11.83 -1.00
CA GLN A 211 7.73 11.62 -1.30
C GLN A 211 7.11 12.82 -2.03
N THR A 212 7.56 14.03 -1.71
CA THR A 212 7.14 15.24 -2.42
C THR A 212 7.62 15.23 -3.87
N ILE A 213 8.87 14.84 -4.10
CA ILE A 213 9.44 14.69 -5.44
C ILE A 213 8.74 13.56 -6.21
N GLU A 214 8.49 12.40 -5.59
CA GLU A 214 7.71 11.31 -6.19
C GLU A 214 6.34 11.81 -6.66
N SER A 215 5.62 12.53 -5.81
CA SER A 215 4.32 13.12 -6.15
C SER A 215 4.43 14.15 -7.28
N GLY A 216 5.49 14.96 -7.28
CA GLY A 216 5.78 15.93 -8.34
C GLY A 216 6.07 15.25 -9.69
N VAL A 217 6.83 14.16 -9.69
CA VAL A 217 7.10 13.36 -10.90
C VAL A 217 5.82 12.74 -11.44
N LEU A 218 4.97 12.16 -10.57
CA LEU A 218 3.66 11.62 -10.97
C LEU A 218 2.75 12.70 -11.58
N TRP A 219 2.72 13.87 -10.96
CA TRP A 219 1.96 15.02 -11.48
C TRP A 219 2.48 15.45 -12.86
N TRP A 220 3.79 15.61 -13.00
CA TRP A 220 4.42 16.00 -14.27
C TRP A 220 4.14 14.98 -15.38
N LEU A 221 4.36 13.69 -15.12
CA LEU A 221 4.04 12.62 -16.06
C LEU A 221 2.54 12.62 -16.44
N GLY A 222 1.68 12.95 -15.48
CA GLY A 222 0.25 13.12 -15.73
C GLY A 222 -0.04 14.25 -16.71
N ARG A 223 0.57 15.39 -16.52
CA ARG A 223 0.40 16.57 -17.40
C ARG A 223 0.89 16.28 -18.82
N VAL A 224 2.03 15.65 -18.94
CA VAL A 224 2.60 15.23 -20.26
C VAL A 224 1.65 14.26 -20.96
N ASN A 225 1.00 13.36 -20.23
CA ASN A 225 0.06 12.37 -20.77
C ASN A 225 -1.38 12.91 -20.91
N GLY A 226 -1.57 14.23 -20.89
CA GLY A 226 -2.84 14.87 -21.23
C GLY A 226 -3.79 15.04 -20.04
N TRP A 227 -3.34 14.93 -18.80
CA TRP A 227 -4.16 15.26 -17.64
C TRP A 227 -4.57 16.73 -17.65
N ARG A 228 -5.88 16.97 -17.52
CA ARG A 228 -6.46 18.31 -17.43
C ARG A 228 -7.11 18.49 -16.07
N ALA A 229 -7.19 19.73 -15.60
CA ALA A 229 -7.98 20.04 -14.42
C ALA A 229 -9.47 19.88 -14.80
N ALA A 230 -10.20 19.09 -14.01
CA ALA A 230 -11.64 18.93 -14.14
C ALA A 230 -12.29 19.33 -12.81
N GLY A 231 -13.51 19.88 -12.86
CA GLY A 231 -14.28 20.16 -11.67
C GLY A 231 -14.74 18.86 -11.01
N ALA A 232 -14.36 18.65 -9.75
CA ALA A 232 -14.99 17.62 -8.93
C ALA A 232 -16.32 18.13 -8.38
N THR A 233 -17.38 17.36 -8.50
CA THR A 233 -18.68 17.66 -7.89
C THR A 233 -18.84 16.95 -6.54
N ARG A 234 -19.83 17.39 -5.76
CA ARG A 234 -20.20 16.69 -4.50
C ARG A 234 -20.56 15.22 -4.74
N GLN A 235 -21.12 14.91 -5.91
CA GLN A 235 -21.44 13.53 -6.29
C GLN A 235 -20.18 12.68 -6.38
N HIS A 236 -19.14 13.12 -7.11
CA HIS A 236 -17.88 12.37 -7.25
C HIS A 236 -17.19 12.14 -5.90
N LEU A 237 -17.23 13.14 -5.00
CA LEU A 237 -16.75 12.99 -3.63
C LEU A 237 -17.60 11.96 -2.85
N GLY A 238 -18.93 12.00 -2.99
CA GLY A 238 -19.84 11.04 -2.36
C GLY A 238 -19.58 9.60 -2.81
N GLU A 239 -19.34 9.37 -4.10
CA GLU A 239 -18.99 8.06 -4.66
C GLU A 239 -17.62 7.58 -4.14
N LEU A 240 -16.64 8.47 -4.06
CA LEU A 240 -15.34 8.16 -3.45
C LEU A 240 -15.49 7.76 -1.97
N TRP A 241 -16.32 8.49 -1.19
CA TRP A 241 -16.61 8.14 0.19
C TRP A 241 -17.30 6.79 0.31
N ARG A 242 -18.27 6.50 -0.54
CA ARG A 242 -19.02 5.24 -0.52
C ARG A 242 -18.13 4.02 -0.76
N ILE A 243 -17.12 4.15 -1.64
CA ILE A 243 -16.16 3.08 -1.96
C ILE A 243 -14.98 3.08 -0.99
N GLY A 244 -14.49 4.25 -0.64
CA GLY A 244 -13.29 4.40 0.19
C GLY A 244 -13.51 4.05 1.66
N LEU A 245 -14.67 4.42 2.24
CA LEU A 245 -14.92 4.23 3.67
C LEU A 245 -14.87 2.76 4.13
N PRO A 246 -15.54 1.79 3.47
CA PRO A 246 -15.40 0.39 3.85
C PRO A 246 -13.96 -0.11 3.73
N THR A 247 -13.24 0.33 2.69
CA THR A 247 -11.82 -0.02 2.47
C THR A 247 -10.93 0.57 3.56
N ALA A 248 -11.19 1.82 3.98
CA ALA A 248 -10.44 2.50 5.06
C ALA A 248 -10.63 1.79 6.41
N LEU A 249 -11.88 1.46 6.76
CA LEU A 249 -12.19 0.75 8.00
C LEU A 249 -11.55 -0.63 8.04
N GLN A 250 -11.65 -1.38 6.94
CA GLN A 250 -11.01 -2.70 6.83
C GLN A 250 -9.49 -2.58 7.00
N PHE A 251 -8.84 -1.65 6.29
CA PHE A 251 -7.41 -1.46 6.37
C PHE A 251 -6.93 -1.06 7.77
N MET A 252 -7.69 -0.20 8.44
CA MET A 252 -7.42 0.19 9.82
C MET A 252 -7.54 -0.99 10.81
N LEU A 253 -8.56 -1.83 10.65
CA LEU A 253 -8.74 -3.04 11.48
C LEU A 253 -7.63 -4.06 11.22
N GLU A 254 -7.24 -4.27 9.96
CA GLU A 254 -6.15 -5.16 9.58
C GLU A 254 -4.81 -4.72 10.20
N VAL A 255 -4.45 -3.45 10.05
CA VAL A 255 -3.25 -2.89 10.69
C VAL A 255 -3.33 -2.99 12.22
N GLY A 256 -4.48 -2.68 12.81
CA GLY A 256 -4.71 -2.80 14.25
C GLY A 256 -4.55 -4.22 14.76
N SER A 257 -4.99 -5.22 14.01
CA SER A 257 -4.85 -6.64 14.36
C SER A 257 -3.38 -7.08 14.39
N PHE A 258 -2.56 -6.64 13.43
CA PHE A 258 -1.11 -6.91 13.45
C PHE A 258 -0.40 -6.24 14.64
N VAL A 259 -0.80 -5.00 14.98
CA VAL A 259 -0.25 -4.29 16.15
C VAL A 259 -0.63 -5.02 17.45
N LEU A 260 -1.89 -5.45 17.58
CA LEU A 260 -2.35 -6.21 18.73
C LEU A 260 -1.64 -7.56 18.87
N LEU A 261 -1.49 -8.30 17.75
CA LEU A 261 -0.75 -9.56 17.73
C LEU A 261 0.70 -9.38 18.17
N ALA A 262 1.39 -8.36 17.65
CA ALA A 262 2.76 -8.06 18.05
C ALA A 262 2.85 -7.71 19.55
N ALA A 263 1.89 -6.95 20.10
CA ALA A 263 1.83 -6.63 21.52
C ALA A 263 1.60 -7.88 22.38
N LEU A 264 0.74 -8.81 21.95
CA LEU A 264 0.51 -10.08 22.65
C LEU A 264 1.77 -10.96 22.64
N ILE A 265 2.47 -11.07 21.51
CA ILE A 265 3.69 -11.88 21.41
C ILE A 265 4.83 -11.26 22.23
N SER A 266 4.95 -9.93 22.27
CA SER A 266 5.97 -9.24 23.06
C SER A 266 5.87 -9.52 24.56
N SER A 267 4.67 -9.88 25.04
CA SER A 267 4.44 -10.26 26.46
C SER A 267 4.89 -11.68 26.81
N LEU A 268 5.24 -12.52 25.81
CA LEU A 268 5.62 -13.92 26.04
C LEU A 268 7.12 -14.06 26.33
N SER A 269 7.99 -13.75 25.39
CA SER A 269 9.44 -13.73 25.58
C SER A 269 10.15 -12.96 24.46
N GLU A 270 11.37 -12.47 24.74
CA GLU A 270 12.19 -11.77 23.74
C GLU A 270 12.55 -12.66 22.55
N THR A 271 12.85 -13.94 22.80
CA THR A 271 13.16 -14.91 21.72
C THR A 271 11.99 -15.16 20.82
N GLN A 272 10.77 -15.28 21.37
CA GLN A 272 9.56 -15.48 20.57
C GLN A 272 9.22 -14.24 19.76
N MET A 273 9.38 -13.05 20.34
CA MET A 273 9.17 -11.79 19.61
C MET A 273 10.18 -11.62 18.48
N ALA A 274 11.46 -11.93 18.70
CA ALA A 274 12.49 -11.89 17.67
C ALA A 274 12.21 -12.90 16.53
N ALA A 275 11.82 -14.13 16.86
CA ALA A 275 11.45 -15.14 15.88
C ALA A 275 10.21 -14.71 15.06
N HIS A 276 9.23 -14.12 15.71
CA HIS A 276 8.03 -13.56 15.04
C HIS A 276 8.40 -12.44 14.06
N GLN A 277 9.30 -11.53 14.43
CA GLN A 277 9.78 -10.47 13.55
C GLN A 277 10.50 -11.02 12.30
N ILE A 278 11.34 -12.05 12.47
CA ILE A 278 11.99 -12.74 11.35
C ILE A 278 10.91 -13.33 10.40
N ALA A 279 9.96 -14.07 10.95
CA ALA A 279 8.90 -14.68 10.16
C ALA A 279 8.05 -13.63 9.42
N LEU A 280 7.64 -12.55 10.10
CA LEU A 280 6.89 -11.45 9.48
C LEU A 280 7.66 -10.79 8.34
N GLN A 281 8.95 -10.52 8.53
CA GLN A 281 9.78 -9.90 7.49
C GLN A 281 9.87 -10.78 6.24
N VAL A 282 10.05 -12.07 6.40
CA VAL A 282 10.10 -13.04 5.29
C VAL A 282 8.74 -13.14 4.60
N CYS A 283 7.64 -13.23 5.37
CA CYS A 283 6.28 -13.23 4.83
C CYS A 283 5.97 -11.95 4.04
N GLN A 284 6.35 -10.79 4.56
CA GLN A 284 6.10 -9.52 3.91
C GLN A 284 6.76 -9.45 2.53
N PHE A 285 8.03 -9.82 2.40
CA PHE A 285 8.71 -9.83 1.11
C PHE A 285 8.07 -10.80 0.11
N SER A 286 7.65 -11.98 0.56
CA SER A 286 7.01 -12.96 -0.29
C SER A 286 5.55 -12.63 -0.64
N PHE A 287 4.87 -11.84 0.17
CA PHE A 287 3.50 -11.39 -0.07
C PHE A 287 3.40 -10.31 -1.16
N LEU A 288 4.37 -9.41 -1.26
CA LEU A 288 4.30 -8.23 -2.13
C LEU A 288 4.03 -8.54 -3.62
N PRO A 289 4.65 -9.55 -4.26
CA PRO A 289 4.33 -9.89 -5.65
C PRO A 289 2.91 -10.45 -5.83
N ALA A 290 2.42 -11.28 -4.89
CA ALA A 290 1.05 -11.78 -4.93
C ALA A 290 0.02 -10.65 -4.77
N PHE A 291 0.30 -9.70 -3.87
CA PHE A 291 -0.47 -8.47 -3.71
C PHE A 291 -0.50 -7.66 -5.02
N ALA A 292 0.65 -7.47 -5.68
CA ALA A 292 0.73 -6.73 -6.93
C ALA A 292 -0.07 -7.37 -8.08
N VAL A 293 -0.06 -8.70 -8.18
CA VAL A 293 -0.91 -9.46 -9.13
C VAL A 293 -2.39 -9.22 -8.82
N SER A 294 -2.77 -9.24 -7.55
CA SER A 294 -4.16 -9.02 -7.10
C SER A 294 -4.62 -7.59 -7.37
N GLU A 295 -3.74 -6.60 -7.16
CA GLU A 295 -3.99 -5.19 -7.47
C GLU A 295 -4.17 -4.97 -8.99
N ALA A 296 -3.36 -5.60 -9.83
CA ALA A 296 -3.50 -5.57 -11.27
C ALA A 296 -4.82 -6.21 -11.74
N ALA A 297 -5.19 -7.35 -11.17
CA ALA A 297 -6.46 -8.01 -11.46
C ALA A 297 -7.68 -7.16 -11.05
N SER A 298 -7.59 -6.42 -9.94
CA SER A 298 -8.62 -5.46 -9.51
C SER A 298 -8.87 -4.39 -10.58
N VAL A 299 -7.82 -3.88 -11.22
CA VAL A 299 -7.93 -2.89 -12.30
C VAL A 299 -8.64 -3.49 -13.52
N LEU A 300 -8.23 -4.70 -13.95
CA LEU A 300 -8.86 -5.37 -15.09
C LEU A 300 -10.33 -5.70 -14.82
N ALA A 301 -10.66 -6.16 -13.62
CA ALA A 301 -12.04 -6.41 -13.19
C ALA A 301 -12.88 -5.13 -13.19
N GLY A 302 -12.33 -4.02 -12.70
CA GLY A 302 -12.99 -2.71 -12.75
C GLY A 302 -13.25 -2.23 -14.19
N GLN A 303 -12.28 -2.38 -15.08
CA GLN A 303 -12.45 -2.05 -16.49
C GLN A 303 -13.50 -2.94 -17.17
N ALA A 304 -13.56 -4.23 -16.82
CA ALA A 304 -14.58 -5.15 -17.34
C ALA A 304 -15.99 -4.72 -16.91
N VAL A 305 -16.19 -4.36 -15.66
CA VAL A 305 -17.47 -3.84 -15.16
C VAL A 305 -17.85 -2.54 -15.85
N GLY A 306 -16.92 -1.60 -15.97
CA GLY A 306 -17.16 -0.33 -16.65
C GLY A 306 -17.52 -0.47 -18.13
N ALA A 307 -16.92 -1.46 -18.80
CA ALA A 307 -17.21 -1.80 -20.20
C ALA A 307 -18.53 -2.59 -20.38
N ARG A 308 -19.27 -2.87 -19.30
CA ARG A 308 -20.44 -3.78 -19.29
C ARG A 308 -20.13 -5.22 -19.75
N ARG A 309 -18.88 -5.66 -19.56
CA ARG A 309 -18.36 -7.00 -19.89
C ARG A 309 -18.16 -7.83 -18.63
N GLN A 310 -19.23 -7.97 -17.83
CA GLN A 310 -19.18 -8.68 -16.54
C GLN A 310 -18.72 -10.14 -16.67
N GLU A 311 -18.95 -10.76 -17.82
CA GLU A 311 -18.49 -12.11 -18.15
C GLU A 311 -16.96 -12.25 -18.12
N LEU A 312 -16.20 -11.15 -18.22
CA LEU A 312 -14.74 -11.16 -18.15
C LEU A 312 -14.22 -11.14 -16.71
N VAL A 313 -15.05 -10.79 -15.72
CA VAL A 313 -14.63 -10.69 -14.31
C VAL A 313 -14.19 -12.06 -13.78
N LEU A 314 -14.98 -13.10 -13.99
CA LEU A 314 -14.68 -14.45 -13.50
C LEU A 314 -13.41 -15.05 -14.16
N PRO A 315 -13.20 -14.97 -15.47
CA PRO A 315 -11.92 -15.33 -16.11
C PRO A 315 -10.72 -14.58 -15.54
N VAL A 316 -10.82 -13.28 -15.26
CA VAL A 316 -9.75 -12.47 -14.64
C VAL A 316 -9.50 -12.95 -13.21
N ALA A 317 -10.55 -13.23 -12.44
CA ALA A 317 -10.44 -13.74 -11.08
C ALA A 317 -9.73 -15.11 -11.03
N HIS A 318 -10.14 -16.06 -11.90
CA HIS A 318 -9.48 -17.36 -12.01
C HIS A 318 -8.01 -17.23 -12.42
N LEU A 319 -7.70 -16.33 -13.35
CA LEU A 319 -6.33 -16.07 -13.77
C LEU A 319 -5.49 -15.50 -12.64
N CYS A 320 -6.02 -14.54 -11.89
CA CYS A 320 -5.39 -13.96 -10.70
C CYS A 320 -5.09 -15.05 -9.66
N LEU A 321 -6.10 -15.86 -9.32
CA LEU A 321 -5.94 -16.96 -8.35
C LEU A 321 -4.89 -17.99 -8.81
N ARG A 322 -4.83 -18.31 -10.09
CA ARG A 322 -3.81 -19.23 -10.63
C ARG A 322 -2.42 -18.62 -10.50
N VAL A 323 -2.22 -17.38 -10.95
CA VAL A 323 -0.89 -16.73 -10.94
C VAL A 323 -0.43 -16.45 -9.50
N ALA A 324 -1.26 -15.78 -8.70
CA ALA A 324 -0.93 -15.49 -7.31
C ALA A 324 -0.81 -16.77 -6.46
N GLY A 325 -1.74 -17.73 -6.63
CA GLY A 325 -1.72 -18.99 -5.90
C GLY A 325 -0.52 -19.86 -6.26
N THR A 326 -0.13 -19.96 -7.53
CA THR A 326 1.09 -20.67 -7.92
C THR A 326 2.32 -20.02 -7.30
N TYR A 327 2.39 -18.69 -7.32
CA TYR A 327 3.49 -17.95 -6.72
C TYR A 327 3.57 -18.17 -5.20
N THR A 328 2.45 -18.01 -4.47
CA THR A 328 2.43 -18.22 -3.01
C THR A 328 2.70 -19.66 -2.63
N LEU A 329 2.26 -20.64 -3.44
CA LEU A 329 2.60 -22.05 -3.24
C LEU A 329 4.11 -22.29 -3.38
N VAL A 330 4.76 -21.70 -4.40
CA VAL A 330 6.21 -21.78 -4.56
C VAL A 330 6.92 -21.17 -3.34
N CYS A 331 6.49 -20.00 -2.87
CA CYS A 331 7.05 -19.39 -1.65
C CYS A 331 6.84 -20.29 -0.42
N SER A 332 5.66 -20.91 -0.27
CA SER A 332 5.38 -21.85 0.82
C SER A 332 6.33 -23.06 0.77
N LEU A 333 6.58 -23.63 -0.41
CA LEU A 333 7.56 -24.70 -0.57
C LEU A 333 8.98 -24.23 -0.20
N VAL A 334 9.36 -23.02 -0.59
CA VAL A 334 10.66 -22.44 -0.19
C VAL A 334 10.74 -22.29 1.34
N PHE A 335 9.68 -21.88 2.03
CA PHE A 335 9.67 -21.79 3.50
C PHE A 335 9.83 -23.18 4.15
N VAL A 336 9.19 -24.20 3.60
CA VAL A 336 9.29 -25.57 4.13
C VAL A 336 10.68 -26.16 3.90
N PHE A 337 11.22 -26.07 2.70
CA PHE A 337 12.49 -26.74 2.33
C PHE A 337 13.73 -25.91 2.66
N CYS A 338 13.65 -24.57 2.56
CA CYS A 338 14.77 -23.67 2.79
C CYS A 338 14.66 -22.87 4.09
N GLY A 339 13.67 -23.14 4.97
CA GLY A 339 13.41 -22.38 6.19
C GLY A 339 14.62 -22.26 7.11
N ARG A 340 15.43 -23.33 7.24
CA ARG A 340 16.68 -23.29 8.01
C ARG A 340 17.73 -22.35 7.43
N LEU A 341 17.87 -22.33 6.10
CA LEU A 341 18.80 -21.43 5.40
C LEU A 341 18.35 -19.97 5.54
N ILE A 342 17.04 -19.74 5.42
CA ILE A 342 16.44 -18.41 5.61
C ILE A 342 16.71 -17.93 7.05
N ALA A 343 16.38 -18.72 8.07
CA ALA A 343 16.60 -18.35 9.47
C ALA A 343 18.08 -18.12 9.79
N ALA A 344 19.00 -18.92 9.25
CA ALA A 344 20.45 -18.74 9.41
C ALA A 344 20.97 -17.42 8.81
N GLY A 345 20.27 -16.85 7.83
CA GLY A 345 20.57 -15.52 7.28
C GLY A 345 20.24 -14.37 8.21
N PHE A 346 19.37 -14.59 9.22
CA PHE A 346 18.95 -13.56 10.18
C PHE A 346 19.61 -13.70 11.54
N THR A 347 19.98 -14.90 11.95
CA THR A 347 20.52 -15.14 13.29
C THR A 347 21.50 -16.30 13.34
N SER A 348 22.51 -16.16 14.23
CA SER A 348 23.46 -17.24 14.57
C SER A 348 23.03 -18.03 15.82
N ASP A 349 21.98 -17.59 16.53
CA ASP A 349 21.46 -18.27 17.72
C ASP A 349 20.64 -19.49 17.30
N PRO A 350 21.04 -20.73 17.68
CA PRO A 350 20.32 -21.94 17.29
C PRO A 350 18.89 -22.02 17.83
N THR A 351 18.63 -21.46 19.02
CA THR A 351 17.30 -21.47 19.66
C THR A 351 16.35 -20.56 18.91
N LEU A 352 16.81 -19.33 18.63
CA LEU A 352 16.06 -18.36 17.85
C LEU A 352 15.80 -18.87 16.41
N ALA A 353 16.84 -19.43 15.77
CA ALA A 353 16.71 -20.00 14.42
C ALA A 353 15.67 -21.14 14.38
N THR A 354 15.68 -22.06 15.35
CA THR A 354 14.72 -23.15 15.43
C THR A 354 13.29 -22.64 15.61
N THR A 355 13.08 -21.65 16.49
CA THR A 355 11.77 -21.04 16.70
C THR A 355 11.28 -20.34 15.43
N ALA A 356 12.16 -19.59 14.75
CA ALA A 356 11.83 -18.93 13.49
C ALA A 356 11.43 -19.93 12.39
N VAL A 357 12.13 -21.07 12.29
CA VAL A 357 11.79 -22.15 11.32
C VAL A 357 10.40 -22.72 11.59
N HIS A 358 10.03 -22.97 12.85
CA HIS A 358 8.66 -23.42 13.18
C HIS A 358 7.61 -22.40 12.78
N LEU A 359 7.86 -21.11 12.99
CA LEU A 359 6.96 -20.05 12.53
C LEU A 359 6.89 -19.97 11.00
N LEU A 360 7.99 -20.22 10.27
CA LEU A 360 7.97 -20.28 8.80
C LEU A 360 7.14 -21.45 8.28
N TYR A 361 7.09 -22.60 8.98
CA TYR A 361 6.20 -23.71 8.60
C TYR A 361 4.71 -23.32 8.75
N VAL A 362 4.36 -22.64 9.84
CA VAL A 362 3.00 -22.09 10.01
C VAL A 362 2.71 -21.05 8.93
N ALA A 363 3.66 -20.17 8.68
CA ALA A 363 3.57 -19.13 7.65
C ALA A 363 3.39 -19.73 6.23
N ALA A 364 4.02 -20.86 5.92
CA ALA A 364 3.87 -21.55 4.63
C ALA A 364 2.41 -21.96 4.36
N VAL A 365 1.72 -22.45 5.38
CA VAL A 365 0.28 -22.78 5.27
C VAL A 365 -0.54 -21.50 5.16
N PHE A 366 -0.33 -20.57 6.06
CA PHE A 366 -1.06 -19.28 6.13
C PHE A 366 -0.96 -18.52 4.81
N GLN A 367 0.23 -18.38 4.23
CA GLN A 367 0.46 -17.58 3.03
C GLN A 367 -0.33 -18.06 1.81
N THR A 368 -0.59 -19.36 1.68
CA THR A 368 -1.38 -19.91 0.57
C THR A 368 -2.83 -19.44 0.66
N PHE A 369 -3.42 -19.46 1.87
CA PHE A 369 -4.78 -18.98 2.09
C PHE A 369 -4.87 -17.46 2.01
N ASP A 370 -3.88 -16.75 2.55
CA ASP A 370 -3.82 -15.28 2.51
C ASP A 370 -3.69 -14.77 1.06
N GLY A 371 -2.90 -15.43 0.21
CA GLY A 371 -2.81 -15.12 -1.21
C GLY A 371 -4.15 -15.27 -1.94
N ALA A 372 -4.94 -16.29 -1.63
CA ALA A 372 -6.29 -16.44 -2.19
C ALA A 372 -7.26 -15.39 -1.65
N ASN A 373 -7.20 -15.10 -0.35
CA ASN A 373 -8.00 -14.07 0.31
C ASN A 373 -7.75 -12.67 -0.30
N ILE A 374 -6.48 -12.26 -0.44
CA ILE A 374 -6.16 -10.95 -1.02
C ILE A 374 -6.60 -10.86 -2.49
N ALA A 375 -6.46 -11.94 -3.27
CA ALA A 375 -6.94 -11.98 -4.64
C ALA A 375 -8.46 -11.77 -4.71
N ALA A 376 -9.23 -12.50 -3.91
CA ALA A 376 -10.69 -12.36 -3.84
C ALA A 376 -11.12 -10.95 -3.43
N ARG A 377 -10.53 -10.41 -2.36
CA ARG A 377 -10.81 -9.04 -1.89
C ARG A 377 -10.49 -7.96 -2.94
N CYS A 378 -9.36 -8.09 -3.63
CA CYS A 378 -8.97 -7.14 -4.67
C CYS A 378 -9.94 -7.17 -5.87
N ILE A 379 -10.38 -8.35 -6.29
CA ILE A 379 -11.39 -8.48 -7.35
C ILE A 379 -12.72 -7.86 -6.92
N LEU A 380 -13.22 -8.17 -5.73
CA LEU A 380 -14.45 -7.58 -5.18
C LEU A 380 -14.38 -6.05 -5.13
N ARG A 381 -13.23 -5.48 -4.71
CA ARG A 381 -13.02 -4.04 -4.75
C ARG A 381 -13.05 -3.50 -6.19
N GLY A 382 -12.43 -4.20 -7.14
CA GLY A 382 -12.42 -3.82 -8.55
C GLY A 382 -13.83 -3.74 -9.14
N VAL A 383 -14.69 -4.71 -8.83
CA VAL A 383 -16.08 -4.69 -9.28
C VAL A 383 -16.97 -3.69 -8.53
N GLY A 384 -16.47 -3.11 -7.44
CA GLY A 384 -17.18 -2.12 -6.62
C GLY A 384 -17.92 -2.69 -5.41
N ASP A 385 -17.86 -4.01 -5.17
CA ASP A 385 -18.44 -4.63 -3.96
C ASP A 385 -17.46 -4.55 -2.77
N VAL A 386 -17.20 -3.31 -2.36
CA VAL A 386 -16.26 -3.01 -1.28
C VAL A 386 -16.79 -3.41 0.10
N ARG A 387 -18.13 -3.50 0.26
CA ARG A 387 -18.74 -3.89 1.54
C ARG A 387 -18.50 -5.36 1.84
N PHE A 388 -18.75 -6.22 0.86
CA PHE A 388 -18.48 -7.65 1.01
C PHE A 388 -17.00 -7.92 1.17
N ALA A 389 -16.15 -7.24 0.38
CA ALA A 389 -14.70 -7.32 0.53
C ALA A 389 -14.22 -6.92 1.93
N ALA A 390 -14.83 -5.87 2.54
CA ALA A 390 -14.51 -5.44 3.89
C ALA A 390 -14.94 -6.47 4.94
N VAL A 391 -16.13 -7.04 4.82
CA VAL A 391 -16.62 -8.08 5.76
C VAL A 391 -15.72 -9.31 5.70
N VAL A 392 -15.39 -9.80 4.49
CA VAL A 392 -14.46 -10.93 4.33
C VAL A 392 -13.12 -10.63 4.98
N GLY A 393 -12.55 -9.44 4.75
CA GLY A 393 -11.25 -9.06 5.31
C GLY A 393 -11.22 -8.84 6.83
N VAL A 394 -12.38 -8.69 7.50
CA VAL A 394 -12.46 -8.58 8.95
C VAL A 394 -12.67 -9.94 9.62
N VAL A 395 -13.30 -10.89 8.90
CA VAL A 395 -13.63 -12.22 9.44
C VAL A 395 -12.48 -13.21 9.24
N THR A 396 -11.63 -12.98 8.23
CA THR A 396 -10.48 -13.86 7.90
C THR A 396 -9.17 -13.29 8.43
#